data_c5b3c54755cf028efe6604d0da9328b6
#
_entry.id   c5b3c54755cf028efe6604d0da9328b6
#
_cell.length_a   1.000
_cell.length_b   1.000
_cell.length_c   1.000
_cell.angle_alpha   90.00
_cell.angle_beta   90.00
_cell.angle_gamma   90.00
#
_symmetry.space_group_name_H-M   'P 1'
#
loop_
_entity.id
_entity.type
_entity.pdbx_description
1 polymer ?
#
loop_
_entity_poly.entity_id
_entity_poly.type
_entity_poly.pdbx_seq_one_letter_code
_entity_poly.pdbx_strand_id
1 'polypeptide(L)'
;AYTYNMENVPFYNTKKPMIRMNYAESGQKRFREENFGIMHAQNISPTTGFNIDYKARGTRGQYVWSRTKNHNLAVAVSHTGRRYSVHAGYYNNHIEQQENGGVVGEWAIADTTFEMPSGVPMRLADAEARNLYRNNAFFVTQSYGIPLQRLTESDFSMANLSAVYIGHSFEYLSLIHI
;
A
#
# COMPACT_ATOMS: atom_id res chain seq x y z
N ALA A 1 -0.55 2.13 6.91
CA ALA A 1 0.04 2.94 5.85
C ALA A 1 -1.00 3.21 4.77
N TYR A 2 -1.00 4.43 4.22
CA TYR A 2 -1.91 4.83 3.15
C TYR A 2 -1.36 4.46 1.76
N THR A 3 -0.08 4.15 1.68
CA THR A 3 0.63 3.83 0.44
C THR A 3 1.45 2.57 0.61
N TYR A 4 1.71 1.88 -0.49
CA TYR A 4 2.69 0.81 -0.56
C TYR A 4 4.07 1.36 -0.90
N ASN A 5 5.08 0.74 -0.35
CA ASN A 5 6.48 0.88 -0.71
C ASN A 5 7.16 -0.49 -0.62
N MET A 6 8.40 -0.61 -1.06
CA MET A 6 9.15 -1.86 -1.03
C MET A 6 9.16 -2.54 0.36
N GLU A 7 9.20 -1.75 1.44
CA GLU A 7 9.30 -2.26 2.81
C GLU A 7 7.98 -2.77 3.38
N ASN A 8 6.84 -2.24 2.90
CA ASN A 8 5.52 -2.54 3.48
C ASN A 8 4.60 -3.38 2.57
N VAL A 9 5.07 -3.78 1.38
CA VAL A 9 4.36 -4.76 0.57
C VAL A 9 4.36 -6.10 1.31
N PRO A 10 3.18 -6.67 1.64
CA PRO A 10 3.11 -7.90 2.41
C PRO A 10 3.45 -9.12 1.54
N PHE A 11 4.14 -10.08 2.13
CA PHE A 11 4.35 -11.41 1.58
C PHE A 11 3.68 -12.44 2.48
N TYR A 12 2.92 -13.34 1.88
CA TYR A 12 2.17 -14.35 2.61
C TYR A 12 2.66 -15.75 2.26
N ASN A 13 2.75 -16.61 3.27
CA ASN A 13 2.96 -18.03 3.13
C ASN A 13 1.74 -18.75 3.71
N THR A 14 0.91 -19.34 2.85
CA THR A 14 -0.39 -19.90 3.23
C THR A 14 -0.50 -21.36 2.82
N LYS A 15 -1.00 -22.23 3.71
CA LYS A 15 -1.27 -23.64 3.39
C LYS A 15 -2.50 -23.82 2.48
N LYS A 16 -3.41 -22.87 2.47
CA LYS A 16 -4.64 -22.85 1.65
C LYS A 16 -4.83 -21.45 1.07
N PRO A 17 -5.48 -21.34 -0.10
CA PRO A 17 -5.86 -20.03 -0.62
C PRO A 17 -6.64 -19.22 0.42
N MET A 18 -6.31 -17.95 0.56
CA MET A 18 -6.94 -17.04 1.50
C MET A 18 -7.42 -15.79 0.75
N ILE A 19 -8.68 -15.43 0.97
CA ILE A 19 -9.27 -14.17 0.51
C ILE A 19 -9.74 -13.42 1.75
N ARG A 20 -9.37 -12.15 1.83
CA ARG A 20 -9.89 -11.22 2.83
C ARG A 20 -10.52 -10.03 2.13
N MET A 21 -11.76 -9.74 2.45
CA MET A 21 -12.48 -8.57 1.98
C MET A 21 -12.90 -7.75 3.19
N ASN A 22 -12.74 -6.46 3.11
CA ASN A 22 -13.26 -5.51 4.11
C ASN A 22 -13.94 -4.35 3.39
N TYR A 23 -15.06 -3.95 3.94
CA TYR A 23 -15.78 -2.76 3.53
C TYR A 23 -16.23 -2.03 4.79
N ALA A 24 -15.98 -0.75 4.82
CA ALA A 24 -16.48 0.12 5.87
C ALA A 24 -16.95 1.43 5.25
N GLU A 25 -18.10 1.89 5.70
CA GLU A 25 -18.69 3.16 5.31
C GLU A 25 -19.07 3.92 6.59
N SER A 26 -18.76 5.19 6.62
CA SER A 26 -19.15 6.06 7.75
C SER A 26 -19.57 7.43 7.26
N GLY A 27 -20.31 8.13 8.13
CA GLY A 27 -20.75 9.48 7.90
C GLY A 27 -22.08 9.60 7.16
N GLN A 28 -22.65 10.81 7.24
CA GLN A 28 -23.83 11.19 6.48
C GLN A 28 -23.47 11.44 5.02
N LYS A 29 -24.46 11.47 4.11
CA LYS A 29 -24.25 11.69 2.65
C LYS A 29 -23.28 12.81 2.30
N ARG A 30 -23.17 13.87 3.11
CA ARG A 30 -22.26 15.01 2.89
C ARG A 30 -20.83 14.73 3.32
N PHE A 31 -20.62 13.86 4.33
CA PHE A 31 -19.31 13.55 4.94
C PHE A 31 -18.96 12.07 4.79
N ARG A 32 -19.47 11.46 3.72
CA ARG A 32 -19.33 10.03 3.47
C ARG A 32 -17.86 9.66 3.31
N GLU A 33 -17.44 8.68 4.10
CA GLU A 33 -16.16 8.01 3.97
C GLU A 33 -16.42 6.56 3.58
N GLU A 34 -15.68 6.08 2.62
CA GLU A 34 -15.73 4.70 2.15
C GLU A 34 -14.33 4.10 2.21
N ASN A 35 -14.24 2.89 2.71
CA ASN A 35 -13.00 2.13 2.74
C ASN A 35 -13.30 0.71 2.25
N PHE A 36 -12.69 0.34 1.15
CA PHE A 36 -12.78 -0.98 0.55
C PHE A 36 -11.40 -1.60 0.47
N GLY A 37 -11.27 -2.87 0.83
CA GLY A 37 -10.05 -3.63 0.68
C GLY A 37 -10.34 -5.07 0.26
N ILE A 38 -9.55 -5.58 -0.65
CA ILE A 38 -9.56 -6.99 -1.03
C ILE A 38 -8.12 -7.49 -1.13
N MET A 39 -7.87 -8.63 -0.52
CA MET A 39 -6.59 -9.31 -0.57
C MET A 39 -6.82 -10.78 -0.90
N HIS A 40 -6.03 -11.28 -1.85
CA HIS A 40 -5.92 -12.70 -2.16
C HIS A 40 -4.47 -13.13 -1.94
N ALA A 41 -4.28 -14.27 -1.28
CA ALA A 41 -2.96 -14.88 -1.08
C ALA A 41 -3.06 -16.39 -1.28
N GLN A 42 -2.11 -16.94 -2.01
CA GLN A 42 -2.05 -18.37 -2.30
C GLN A 42 -0.62 -18.83 -2.55
N ASN A 43 -0.29 -20.00 -2.03
CA ASN A 43 0.92 -20.71 -2.44
C ASN A 43 0.65 -21.55 -3.70
N ILE A 44 1.49 -21.38 -4.71
CA ILE A 44 1.51 -22.20 -5.94
C ILE A 44 2.26 -23.51 -5.66
N SER A 45 3.27 -23.44 -4.81
CA SER A 45 4.06 -24.59 -4.35
C SER A 45 4.40 -24.42 -2.87
N PRO A 46 4.96 -25.45 -2.19
CA PRO A 46 5.39 -25.30 -0.80
C PRO A 46 6.40 -24.18 -0.55
N THR A 47 7.13 -23.78 -1.58
CA THR A 47 8.19 -22.78 -1.52
C THR A 47 7.86 -21.48 -2.23
N THR A 48 6.74 -21.41 -2.96
CA THR A 48 6.40 -20.25 -3.80
C THR A 48 4.99 -19.80 -3.53
N GLY A 49 4.84 -18.56 -3.12
CA GLY A 49 3.57 -17.91 -2.90
C GLY A 49 3.40 -16.64 -3.73
N PHE A 50 2.17 -16.26 -3.98
CA PHE A 50 1.83 -14.95 -4.53
C PHE A 50 0.67 -14.33 -3.76
N ASN A 51 0.57 -13.02 -3.84
CA ASN A 51 -0.56 -12.29 -3.31
C ASN A 51 -0.84 -11.02 -4.11
N ILE A 52 -2.11 -10.63 -4.04
CA ILE A 52 -2.62 -9.37 -4.58
C ILE A 52 -3.38 -8.69 -3.45
N ASP A 53 -3.07 -7.42 -3.19
CA ASP A 53 -3.74 -6.60 -2.18
C ASP A 53 -4.16 -5.27 -2.82
N TYR A 54 -5.45 -4.99 -2.83
CA TYR A 54 -6.03 -3.76 -3.35
C TYR A 54 -6.79 -3.04 -2.26
N LYS A 55 -6.57 -1.74 -2.15
CA LYS A 55 -7.24 -0.86 -1.20
C LYS A 55 -7.75 0.38 -1.92
N ALA A 56 -9.00 0.70 -1.71
CA ALA A 56 -9.62 1.93 -2.15
C ALA A 56 -10.21 2.68 -0.95
N ARG A 57 -9.96 3.96 -0.89
CA ARG A 57 -10.51 4.83 0.13
C ARG A 57 -11.00 6.13 -0.51
N GLY A 58 -12.18 6.55 -0.15
CA GLY A 58 -12.76 7.81 -0.58
C GLY A 58 -13.33 8.57 0.61
N THR A 59 -13.12 9.87 0.65
CA THR A 59 -13.79 10.76 1.59
C THR A 59 -14.21 12.03 0.86
N ARG A 60 -15.36 12.58 1.23
CA ARG A 60 -15.80 13.89 0.75
C ARG A 60 -15.19 15.04 1.54
N GLY A 61 -14.67 14.74 2.75
CA GLY A 61 -14.18 15.75 3.68
C GLY A 61 -15.32 16.53 4.33
N GLN A 62 -14.99 17.35 5.31
CA GLN A 62 -15.96 18.18 6.05
C GLN A 62 -16.25 19.51 5.34
N TYR A 63 -15.25 20.06 4.66
CA TYR A 63 -15.35 21.34 3.95
C TYR A 63 -15.58 21.12 2.46
N VAL A 64 -16.04 22.15 1.77
CA VAL A 64 -16.11 22.14 0.30
C VAL A 64 -14.72 21.98 -0.30
N TRP A 65 -14.64 21.32 -1.43
CA TRP A 65 -13.38 21.08 -2.16
C TRP A 65 -12.28 20.42 -1.33
N SER A 66 -12.68 19.46 -0.47
CA SER A 66 -11.74 18.68 0.37
C SER A 66 -11.82 17.18 0.12
N ARG A 67 -12.34 16.77 -1.04
CA ARG A 67 -12.48 15.37 -1.42
C ARG A 67 -11.12 14.71 -1.60
N THR A 68 -10.96 13.52 -1.03
CA THR A 68 -9.79 12.68 -1.25
C THR A 68 -10.21 11.34 -1.83
N LYS A 69 -9.46 10.85 -2.80
CA LYS A 69 -9.54 9.50 -3.35
C LYS A 69 -8.17 8.84 -3.28
N ASN A 70 -8.14 7.62 -2.83
CA ASN A 70 -6.91 6.85 -2.73
C ASN A 70 -7.17 5.44 -3.26
N HIS A 71 -6.34 4.98 -4.21
CA HIS A 71 -6.35 3.65 -4.79
C HIS A 71 -4.94 3.09 -4.74
N ASN A 72 -4.77 1.95 -4.08
CA ASN A 72 -3.47 1.31 -3.93
C ASN A 72 -3.59 -0.15 -4.33
N LEU A 73 -2.67 -0.60 -5.13
CA LEU A 73 -2.53 -1.99 -5.56
C LEU A 73 -1.13 -2.47 -5.20
N ALA A 74 -1.03 -3.64 -4.62
CA ALA A 74 0.24 -4.37 -4.48
C ALA A 74 0.07 -5.79 -5.00
N VAL A 75 1.04 -6.23 -5.77
CA VAL A 75 1.16 -7.61 -6.24
C VAL A 75 2.54 -8.10 -5.83
N ALA A 76 2.61 -9.25 -5.19
CA ALA A 76 3.87 -9.78 -4.70
C ALA A 76 3.99 -11.29 -4.96
N VAL A 77 5.20 -11.72 -5.24
CA VAL A 77 5.59 -13.12 -5.41
C VAL A 77 6.81 -13.39 -4.54
N SER A 78 6.80 -14.48 -3.82
CA SER A 78 7.94 -14.93 -3.02
C SER A 78 8.28 -16.36 -3.34
N HIS A 79 9.57 -16.64 -3.41
CA HIS A 79 10.10 -18.00 -3.46
C HIS A 79 11.18 -18.15 -2.38
N THR A 80 11.05 -19.16 -1.53
CA THR A 80 11.99 -19.45 -0.46
C THR A 80 12.48 -20.89 -0.58
N GLY A 81 13.59 -21.06 -1.28
CA GLY A 81 14.27 -22.35 -1.43
C GLY A 81 15.36 -22.57 -0.37
N ARG A 82 16.01 -23.74 -0.42
CA ARG A 82 17.08 -24.08 0.54
C ARG A 82 18.31 -23.19 0.43
N ARG A 83 18.66 -22.71 -0.76
CA ARG A 83 19.83 -21.88 -1.03
C ARG A 83 19.51 -20.56 -1.68
N TYR A 84 18.38 -20.45 -2.34
CA TYR A 84 17.97 -19.29 -3.09
C TYR A 84 16.61 -18.81 -2.60
N SER A 85 16.51 -17.52 -2.30
CA SER A 85 15.27 -16.84 -1.97
C SER A 85 15.12 -15.60 -2.83
N VAL A 86 13.91 -15.38 -3.34
CA VAL A 86 13.56 -14.17 -4.07
C VAL A 86 12.20 -13.66 -3.64
N HIS A 87 12.11 -12.35 -3.48
CA HIS A 87 10.90 -11.60 -3.23
C HIS A 87 10.79 -10.53 -4.32
N ALA A 88 9.74 -10.58 -5.09
CA ALA A 88 9.48 -9.61 -6.14
C ALA A 88 8.09 -9.02 -5.96
N GLY A 89 7.93 -7.75 -6.25
CA GLY A 89 6.66 -7.08 -6.14
C GLY A 89 6.52 -5.90 -7.08
N TYR A 90 5.26 -5.57 -7.31
CA TYR A 90 4.83 -4.36 -7.98
C TYR A 90 3.84 -3.65 -7.10
N TYR A 91 3.95 -2.35 -6.99
CA TYR A 91 2.92 -1.54 -6.36
C TYR A 91 2.57 -0.31 -7.17
N ASN A 92 1.31 0.08 -7.06
CA ASN A 92 0.76 1.30 -7.61
C ASN A 92 0.05 2.05 -6.49
N ASN A 93 0.41 3.30 -6.28
CA ASN A 93 -0.29 4.22 -5.39
C ASN A 93 -0.82 5.39 -6.23
N HIS A 94 -2.11 5.67 -6.08
CA HIS A 94 -2.77 6.79 -6.71
C HIS A 94 -3.60 7.54 -5.67
N ILE A 95 -3.21 8.77 -5.37
CA ILE A 95 -3.89 9.64 -4.42
C ILE A 95 -4.26 10.92 -5.15
N GLU A 96 -5.53 11.24 -5.14
CA GLU A 96 -6.09 12.50 -5.63
C GLU A 96 -6.73 13.23 -4.45
N GLN A 97 -6.32 14.46 -4.22
CA GLN A 97 -6.84 15.33 -3.17
C GLN A 97 -7.25 16.66 -3.76
N GLN A 98 -8.51 17.06 -3.55
CA GLN A 98 -8.95 18.40 -3.86
C GLN A 98 -8.34 19.38 -2.84
N GLU A 99 -7.97 20.56 -3.34
CA GLU A 99 -7.36 21.62 -2.57
C GLU A 99 -8.32 22.81 -2.47
N ASN A 100 -8.61 23.24 -1.27
CA ASN A 100 -9.47 24.39 -0.99
C ASN A 100 -8.73 25.62 -0.45
N GLY A 101 -7.40 25.55 -0.32
CA GLY A 101 -6.57 26.62 0.17
C GLY A 101 -6.77 26.99 1.66
N GLY A 102 -7.60 26.23 2.38
CA GLY A 102 -7.97 26.52 3.76
C GLY A 102 -9.05 27.60 3.89
N VAL A 103 -9.41 27.94 5.11
CA VAL A 103 -10.44 28.91 5.46
C VAL A 103 -9.97 30.32 5.12
N VAL A 104 -10.87 31.16 4.61
CA VAL A 104 -10.58 32.55 4.21
C VAL A 104 -10.02 33.39 5.35
N GLY A 105 -10.48 33.16 6.60
CA GLY A 105 -9.97 33.84 7.79
C GLY A 105 -10.58 33.23 9.06
N GLU A 106 -9.98 33.52 10.22
CA GLU A 106 -10.42 33.01 11.52
C GLU A 106 -11.88 33.40 11.83
N TRP A 107 -12.33 34.55 11.34
CA TRP A 107 -13.72 35.02 11.50
C TRP A 107 -14.72 34.03 10.90
N ALA A 108 -14.37 33.34 9.81
CA ALA A 108 -15.27 32.39 9.17
C ALA A 108 -15.47 31.09 9.96
N ILE A 109 -14.56 30.77 10.86
CA ILE A 109 -14.72 29.65 11.81
C ILE A 109 -15.55 30.09 13.03
N ALA A 110 -15.36 31.33 13.45
CA ALA A 110 -16.03 31.90 14.63
C ALA A 110 -17.48 32.33 14.32
N ASP A 111 -17.83 32.44 13.04
CA ASP A 111 -19.15 32.86 12.61
C ASP A 111 -20.19 31.73 12.75
N THR A 112 -21.08 31.88 13.73
CA THR A 112 -22.14 30.91 14.05
C THR A 112 -23.27 30.88 13.00
N THR A 113 -23.24 31.75 11.99
CA THR A 113 -24.22 31.71 10.88
C THR A 113 -23.98 30.53 9.93
N PHE A 114 -22.77 29.98 9.93
CA PHE A 114 -22.46 28.75 9.20
C PHE A 114 -22.82 27.52 10.05
N GLU A 115 -24.04 27.06 9.92
CA GLU A 115 -24.55 25.87 10.65
C GLU A 115 -23.76 24.59 10.35
N MET A 116 -23.05 24.53 9.23
CA MET A 116 -22.27 23.35 8.79
C MET A 116 -20.89 23.73 8.28
N PRO A 117 -19.87 22.88 8.49
CA PRO A 117 -18.52 23.10 7.93
C PRO A 117 -18.51 23.31 6.41
N SER A 118 -19.45 22.70 5.68
CA SER A 118 -19.57 22.87 4.24
C SER A 118 -20.08 24.26 3.80
N GLY A 119 -20.54 25.09 4.73
CA GLY A 119 -20.92 26.49 4.47
C GLY A 119 -19.77 27.47 4.67
N VAL A 120 -18.68 27.02 5.33
CA VAL A 120 -17.53 27.88 5.63
C VAL A 120 -16.82 28.27 4.34
N PRO A 121 -16.58 29.56 4.06
CA PRO A 121 -15.91 30.02 2.84
C PRO A 121 -14.43 29.61 2.82
N MET A 122 -14.02 29.01 1.70
CA MET A 122 -12.64 28.58 1.45
C MET A 122 -11.93 29.57 0.55
N ARG A 123 -10.58 29.66 0.67
CA ARG A 123 -9.74 30.56 -0.12
C ARG A 123 -9.76 30.23 -1.60
N LEU A 124 -9.78 28.94 -1.94
CA LEU A 124 -9.93 28.46 -3.29
C LEU A 124 -11.36 27.95 -3.48
N ALA A 125 -12.11 28.60 -4.35
CA ALA A 125 -13.46 28.18 -4.73
C ALA A 125 -13.45 27.37 -6.03
N ASP A 126 -12.32 26.78 -6.39
CA ASP A 126 -12.11 26.08 -7.65
C ASP A 126 -12.20 24.56 -7.44
N ALA A 127 -13.20 23.96 -8.06
CA ALA A 127 -13.41 22.52 -8.04
C ALA A 127 -12.28 21.72 -8.72
N GLU A 128 -11.48 22.36 -9.56
CA GLU A 128 -10.42 21.73 -10.34
C GLU A 128 -9.06 21.76 -9.62
N ALA A 129 -8.89 22.62 -8.60
CA ALA A 129 -7.68 22.65 -7.81
C ALA A 129 -7.49 21.32 -7.08
N ARG A 130 -6.46 20.59 -7.45
CA ARG A 130 -6.19 19.25 -6.92
C ARG A 130 -4.71 18.95 -6.90
N ASN A 131 -4.34 18.14 -5.93
CA ASN A 131 -3.03 17.52 -5.82
C ASN A 131 -3.16 16.04 -6.29
N LEU A 132 -2.32 15.63 -7.20
CA LEU A 132 -2.27 14.28 -7.72
C LEU A 132 -0.91 13.65 -7.40
N TYR A 133 -0.93 12.59 -6.62
CA TYR A 133 0.24 11.77 -6.34
C TYR A 133 0.04 10.41 -6.99
N ARG A 134 0.94 10.03 -7.90
CA ARG A 134 0.99 8.70 -8.51
C ARG A 134 2.39 8.14 -8.39
N ASN A 135 2.47 6.97 -7.84
CA ASN A 135 3.72 6.24 -7.64
C ASN A 135 3.55 4.79 -8.10
N ASN A 136 4.39 4.38 -9.04
CA ASN A 136 4.46 2.99 -9.51
C ASN A 136 5.88 2.50 -9.29
N ALA A 137 6.03 1.32 -8.74
CA ALA A 137 7.34 0.70 -8.63
C ALA A 137 7.28 -0.80 -8.82
N PHE A 138 8.38 -1.32 -9.34
CA PHE A 138 8.70 -2.73 -9.38
C PHE A 138 9.99 -2.94 -8.59
N PHE A 139 10.01 -3.97 -7.76
CA PHE A 139 11.20 -4.31 -6.99
C PHE A 139 11.46 -5.81 -6.98
N VAL A 140 12.72 -6.17 -6.84
CA VAL A 140 13.20 -7.55 -6.66
C VAL A 140 14.26 -7.54 -5.58
N THR A 141 14.08 -8.38 -4.58
CA THR A 141 15.08 -8.68 -3.56
C THR A 141 15.42 -10.15 -3.64
N GLN A 142 16.68 -10.49 -3.76
CA GLN A 142 17.10 -11.89 -3.84
C GLN A 142 18.33 -12.15 -2.98
N SER A 143 18.43 -13.37 -2.50
CA SER A 143 19.55 -13.84 -1.71
C SER A 143 19.94 -15.27 -2.09
N TYR A 144 21.23 -15.55 -2.03
CA TYR A 144 21.80 -16.86 -2.30
C TYR A 144 22.70 -17.29 -1.14
N GLY A 145 22.45 -18.47 -0.59
CA GLY A 145 23.22 -19.09 0.49
C GLY A 145 24.30 -20.02 -0.04
N ILE A 146 25.56 -19.71 0.27
CA ILE A 146 26.73 -20.53 -0.04
C ILE A 146 27.04 -21.37 1.20
N PRO A 147 26.91 -22.72 1.15
CA PRO A 147 27.23 -23.57 2.30
C PRO A 147 28.74 -23.58 2.54
N LEU A 148 29.14 -23.35 3.79
CA LEU A 148 30.57 -23.38 4.20
C LEU A 148 31.10 -24.79 4.42
N GLN A 149 30.21 -25.76 4.62
CA GLN A 149 30.57 -27.17 4.79
C GLN A 149 29.96 -28.02 3.68
N ARG A 150 30.75 -29.00 3.19
CA ARG A 150 30.27 -30.03 2.27
C ARG A 150 29.26 -30.90 3.04
N LEU A 151 27.98 -30.84 2.65
CA LEU A 151 26.95 -31.68 3.23
C LEU A 151 27.21 -33.13 2.85
N THR A 152 27.58 -33.96 3.83
CA THR A 152 27.49 -35.39 3.69
C THR A 152 26.05 -35.84 3.93
N GLU A 153 25.56 -36.84 3.20
CA GLU A 153 24.17 -37.31 3.26
C GLU A 153 23.64 -37.68 4.66
N SER A 154 24.53 -37.84 5.65
CA SER A 154 24.20 -38.21 7.03
C SER A 154 23.82 -37.00 7.92
N ASP A 155 24.09 -35.76 7.53
CA ASP A 155 23.87 -34.58 8.38
C ASP A 155 22.55 -33.87 8.06
N PHE A 156 21.43 -34.57 8.25
CA PHE A 156 20.09 -34.03 8.04
C PHE A 156 19.56 -33.18 9.22
N SER A 157 20.38 -32.75 10.13
CA SER A 157 20.02 -31.82 11.19
C SER A 157 20.11 -30.39 10.69
N MET A 158 18.98 -29.71 10.55
CA MET A 158 18.86 -28.30 10.12
C MET A 158 19.60 -27.30 11.05
N ALA A 159 20.08 -27.75 12.19
CA ALA A 159 20.69 -26.93 13.24
C ALA A 159 22.16 -26.53 12.99
N ASN A 160 22.84 -27.15 12.02
CA ASN A 160 24.29 -26.96 11.81
C ASN A 160 24.71 -26.50 10.40
N LEU A 161 23.79 -25.92 9.64
CA LEU A 161 24.10 -25.37 8.31
C LEU A 161 24.73 -23.99 8.45
N SER A 162 26.04 -23.93 8.60
CA SER A 162 26.78 -22.67 8.40
C SER A 162 26.75 -22.29 6.94
N ALA A 163 26.17 -21.17 6.60
CA ALA A 163 26.12 -20.63 5.26
C ALA A 163 26.40 -19.14 5.26
N VAL A 164 27.05 -18.64 4.23
CA VAL A 164 27.15 -17.21 3.92
C VAL A 164 26.04 -16.86 2.94
N TYR A 165 25.25 -15.85 3.26
CA TYR A 165 24.22 -15.34 2.37
C TYR A 165 24.70 -14.07 1.69
N ILE A 166 24.57 -14.06 0.37
CA ILE A 166 24.80 -12.87 -0.46
C ILE A 166 23.46 -12.46 -1.02
N GLY A 167 23.06 -11.23 -0.78
CA GLY A 167 21.79 -10.69 -1.26
C GLY A 167 21.95 -9.32 -1.88
N HIS A 168 21.03 -8.98 -2.78
CA HIS A 168 20.87 -7.64 -3.32
C HIS A 168 19.41 -7.32 -3.58
N SER A 169 19.10 -6.03 -3.63
CA SER A 169 17.79 -5.50 -3.94
C SER A 169 17.88 -4.51 -5.09
N PHE A 170 16.87 -4.54 -5.95
CA PHE A 170 16.69 -3.60 -7.04
C PHE A 170 15.29 -3.04 -6.97
N GLU A 171 15.15 -1.72 -7.12
CA GLU A 171 13.86 -1.04 -7.21
C GLU A 171 13.88 -0.07 -8.40
N TYR A 172 12.85 -0.12 -9.22
CA TYR A 172 12.55 0.87 -10.24
C TYR A 172 11.31 1.64 -9.84
N LEU A 173 11.44 2.94 -9.67
CA LEU A 173 10.40 3.85 -9.19
C LEU A 173 10.03 4.86 -10.26
N SER A 174 8.74 4.98 -10.57
CA SER A 174 8.18 6.08 -11.35
C SER A 174 7.23 6.89 -10.47
N LEU A 175 7.52 8.18 -10.32
CA LEU A 175 6.77 9.11 -9.49
C LEU A 175 6.26 10.27 -10.32
N ILE A 176 4.98 10.59 -10.19
CA ILE A 176 4.34 11.79 -10.72
C ILE A 176 3.65 12.51 -9.56
N HIS A 177 3.96 13.78 -9.42
CA HIS A 177 3.33 14.68 -8.46
C HIS A 177 2.96 15.97 -9.18
N ILE A 178 1.67 16.33 -9.18
CA ILE A 178 1.11 17.52 -9.84
C ILE A 178 0.18 18.23 -8.85
#